data_c3fda59ddc0c08926b3f50abd5d3109a
#
_entry.id   c3fda59ddc0c08926b3f50abd5d3109a
#
_cell.length_a   1.000
_cell.length_b   1.000
_cell.length_c   1.000
_cell.angle_alpha   90.00
_cell.angle_beta   90.00
_cell.angle_gamma   90.00
#
_symmetry.space_group_name_H-M   'P 1'
#
loop_
_entity.id
_entity.type
_entity.pdbx_description
1 polymer ?
#
loop_
_entity_poly.entity_id
_entity_poly.type
_entity_poly.pdbx_seq_one_letter_code
_entity_poly.pdbx_strand_id
1 'polypeptide(L)'
;MFYDRDIKGLWVTAEGAVYKDFNRDVHYVKSIEGVNFVKFIGGMDWGYEHFGALVVIGIDDKGDHYLVKEVSRQHEEIDFWINEAKRVKEEYGNISFYCDTARPEYVKKFKNNNLNAKNADKSVLSGVESVASLFKTNRLFILESAVSRFKQEIYMYVWNAKTGEPIKLYDDVLDAIRYAIYSEGVKSKVKVKSKSKIGLR
;
A
#
# COMPACT_ATOMS: atom_id res chain seq x y z
N MET A 1 4.36 -1.20 -23.57
CA MET A 1 2.96 -1.54 -23.93
C MET A 1 2.80 -2.90 -24.61
N PHE A 2 3.78 -3.45 -25.31
CA PHE A 2 3.69 -4.77 -25.96
C PHE A 2 4.23 -5.94 -25.13
N TYR A 3 5.17 -5.71 -24.26
CA TYR A 3 5.84 -6.75 -23.48
C TYR A 3 4.95 -7.47 -22.44
N ASP A 4 3.93 -6.78 -21.89
CA ASP A 4 3.05 -7.34 -20.87
C ASP A 4 1.86 -8.12 -21.47
N ARG A 5 1.64 -8.03 -22.78
CA ARG A 5 0.61 -8.81 -23.51
C ARG A 5 0.95 -10.27 -23.65
N ASP A 6 2.24 -10.59 -23.77
CA ASP A 6 2.68 -11.93 -24.17
C ASP A 6 2.85 -12.90 -22.99
N ILE A 7 2.92 -12.40 -21.75
CA ILE A 7 3.29 -13.24 -20.59
C ILE A 7 2.14 -14.13 -20.12
N LYS A 8 0.85 -13.78 -20.32
CA LYS A 8 -0.26 -14.59 -19.81
C LYS A 8 -1.55 -14.63 -20.65
N GLY A 9 -1.57 -14.14 -21.88
CA GLY A 9 -2.79 -14.16 -22.69
C GLY A 9 -3.96 -13.34 -22.14
N LEU A 10 -3.74 -12.50 -21.16
CA LEU A 10 -4.74 -11.63 -20.55
C LEU A 10 -4.72 -10.27 -21.25
N TRP A 11 -5.76 -10.03 -22.03
CA TRP A 11 -6.02 -8.73 -22.64
C TRP A 11 -6.54 -7.77 -21.57
N VAL A 12 -5.65 -7.13 -20.81
CA VAL A 12 -6.02 -6.00 -19.98
C VAL A 12 -6.03 -4.77 -20.89
N THR A 13 -7.21 -4.30 -21.25
CA THR A 13 -7.34 -3.00 -21.90
C THR A 13 -7.04 -1.93 -20.85
N ALA A 14 -6.28 -0.90 -21.22
CA ALA A 14 -5.98 0.22 -20.32
C ALA A 14 -7.26 0.86 -19.73
N GLU A 15 -8.39 0.72 -20.38
CA GLU A 15 -9.70 1.20 -19.94
C GLU A 15 -10.29 0.43 -18.74
N GLY A 16 -9.87 -0.82 -18.52
CA GLY A 16 -10.34 -1.65 -17.40
C GLY A 16 -9.45 -1.61 -16.15
N ALA A 17 -8.25 -1.03 -16.25
CA ALA A 17 -7.31 -1.00 -15.12
C ALA A 17 -7.80 -0.04 -14.01
N VAL A 18 -7.68 -0.47 -12.74
CA VAL A 18 -8.06 0.35 -11.58
C VAL A 18 -7.15 1.56 -11.49
N TYR A 19 -5.84 1.38 -11.62
CA TYR A 19 -4.83 2.45 -11.58
C TYR A 19 -4.36 2.82 -12.99
N LYS A 20 -5.29 3.27 -13.83
CA LYS A 20 -5.05 3.62 -15.25
C LYS A 20 -4.01 4.72 -15.47
N ASP A 21 -3.81 5.59 -14.47
CA ASP A 21 -2.85 6.69 -14.53
C ASP A 21 -1.42 6.26 -14.13
N PHE A 22 -1.22 4.98 -13.76
CA PHE A 22 0.12 4.45 -13.54
C PHE A 22 0.90 4.44 -14.86
N ASN A 23 2.09 5.06 -14.84
CA ASN A 23 3.03 5.10 -15.97
C ASN A 23 4.41 4.66 -15.48
N ARG A 24 4.98 3.64 -16.11
CA ARG A 24 6.30 3.08 -15.74
C ARG A 24 7.40 4.12 -15.76
N ASP A 25 7.42 4.95 -16.81
CA ASP A 25 8.51 5.90 -17.03
C ASP A 25 8.49 7.07 -16.04
N VAL A 26 7.34 7.29 -15.38
CA VAL A 26 7.13 8.36 -14.39
C VAL A 26 7.23 7.83 -12.97
N HIS A 27 6.57 6.70 -12.70
CA HIS A 27 6.35 6.25 -11.32
C HIS A 27 7.40 5.28 -10.79
N TYR A 28 8.14 4.54 -11.67
CA TYR A 28 9.30 3.80 -11.20
C TYR A 28 10.50 4.72 -11.02
N VAL A 29 11.12 4.62 -9.84
CA VAL A 29 12.40 5.28 -9.53
C VAL A 29 13.48 4.23 -9.29
N LYS A 30 14.69 4.50 -9.77
CA LYS A 30 15.84 3.60 -9.62
C LYS A 30 16.53 3.76 -8.27
N SER A 31 16.43 4.94 -7.67
CA SER A 31 17.03 5.30 -6.39
C SER A 31 16.14 6.25 -5.62
N ILE A 32 16.23 6.19 -4.30
CA ILE A 32 15.62 7.14 -3.36
C ILE A 32 16.71 7.92 -2.61
N GLU A 33 17.96 7.87 -3.10
CA GLU A 33 19.06 8.64 -2.54
C GLU A 33 18.78 10.14 -2.66
N GLY A 34 19.01 10.87 -1.58
CA GLY A 34 18.72 12.31 -1.52
C GLY A 34 17.25 12.67 -1.27
N VAL A 35 16.33 11.70 -1.19
CA VAL A 35 14.95 11.97 -0.77
C VAL A 35 14.91 12.22 0.73
N ASN A 36 14.36 13.37 1.14
CA ASN A 36 14.22 13.73 2.55
C ASN A 36 12.93 13.17 3.13
N PHE A 37 12.95 11.93 3.60
CA PHE A 37 11.80 11.29 4.22
C PHE A 37 11.52 11.88 5.60
N VAL A 38 10.30 12.36 5.80
CA VAL A 38 9.82 12.86 7.09
C VAL A 38 9.00 11.80 7.85
N LYS A 39 8.58 10.73 7.17
CA LYS A 39 7.75 9.68 7.77
C LYS A 39 7.81 8.40 6.96
N PHE A 40 7.68 7.27 7.68
CA PHE A 40 7.38 5.98 7.08
C PHE A 40 6.09 5.40 7.66
N ILE A 41 5.33 4.66 6.84
CA ILE A 41 4.13 3.92 7.22
C ILE A 41 4.17 2.53 6.59
N GLY A 42 3.57 1.57 7.28
CA GLY A 42 3.43 0.21 6.78
C GLY A 42 1.99 -0.13 6.45
N GLY A 43 1.79 -0.97 5.45
CA GLY A 43 0.53 -1.62 5.14
C GLY A 43 0.68 -3.12 5.26
N MET A 44 -0.34 -3.80 5.77
CA MET A 44 -0.34 -5.26 5.92
C MET A 44 -1.66 -5.84 5.45
N ASP A 45 -1.60 -6.67 4.44
CA ASP A 45 -2.69 -7.55 4.02
C ASP A 45 -2.34 -9.01 4.36
N TRP A 46 -3.27 -9.69 5.08
CA TRP A 46 -3.04 -11.05 5.55
C TRP A 46 -3.43 -12.04 4.46
N GLY A 47 -2.52 -12.94 4.10
CA GLY A 47 -2.79 -14.06 3.23
C GLY A 47 -2.15 -15.33 3.73
N TYR A 48 -2.71 -16.49 3.36
CA TYR A 48 -2.12 -17.81 3.53
C TYR A 48 -2.22 -18.59 2.21
N GLU A 49 -3.42 -19.00 1.78
CA GLU A 49 -3.66 -19.57 0.45
C GLU A 49 -3.43 -18.55 -0.68
N HIS A 50 -3.78 -17.29 -0.43
CA HIS A 50 -3.40 -16.15 -1.25
C HIS A 50 -2.10 -15.55 -0.72
N PHE A 51 -1.53 -14.60 -1.46
CA PHE A 51 -0.37 -13.89 -0.95
C PHE A 51 -0.77 -13.01 0.23
N GLY A 52 0.04 -13.04 1.29
CA GLY A 52 0.08 -11.93 2.23
C GLY A 52 1.07 -10.90 1.72
N ALA A 53 0.87 -9.64 2.07
CA ALA A 53 1.72 -8.54 1.66
C ALA A 53 2.00 -7.58 2.81
N LEU A 54 3.28 -7.27 3.02
CA LEU A 54 3.75 -6.20 3.88
C LEU A 54 4.48 -5.18 3.02
N VAL A 55 4.04 -3.93 3.08
CA VAL A 55 4.66 -2.83 2.34
C VAL A 55 5.13 -1.73 3.27
N VAL A 56 6.18 -1.01 2.87
CA VAL A 56 6.61 0.23 3.54
C VAL A 56 6.56 1.36 2.54
N ILE A 57 5.94 2.45 2.96
CA ILE A 57 5.82 3.68 2.18
C ILE A 57 6.51 4.81 2.95
N GLY A 58 7.52 5.41 2.33
CA GLY A 58 8.14 6.65 2.77
C GLY A 58 7.34 7.85 2.28
N ILE A 59 7.24 8.88 3.10
CA ILE A 59 6.61 10.16 2.76
C ILE A 59 7.67 11.23 2.94
N ASP A 60 7.93 12.00 1.90
CA ASP A 60 8.92 13.07 1.94
C ASP A 60 8.35 14.40 2.48
N ASP A 61 9.18 15.42 2.56
CA ASP A 61 8.82 16.75 3.06
C ASP A 61 7.87 17.52 2.13
N LYS A 62 7.73 17.10 0.87
CA LYS A 62 6.75 17.62 -0.10
C LYS A 62 5.42 16.88 0.00
N GLY A 63 5.39 15.77 0.75
CA GLY A 63 4.25 14.87 0.90
C GLY A 63 4.12 13.86 -0.25
N ASP A 64 5.16 13.65 -1.03
CA ASP A 64 5.22 12.61 -2.04
C ASP A 64 5.48 11.26 -1.37
N HIS A 65 4.89 10.21 -1.94
CA HIS A 65 4.90 8.88 -1.40
C HIS A 65 5.81 7.97 -2.21
N TYR A 66 6.56 7.11 -1.53
CA TYR A 66 7.50 6.19 -2.16
C TYR A 66 7.29 4.79 -1.59
N LEU A 67 6.90 3.83 -2.42
CA LEU A 67 6.92 2.42 -2.05
C LEU A 67 8.37 1.96 -2.01
N VAL A 68 8.93 1.82 -0.81
CA VAL A 68 10.37 1.56 -0.59
C VAL A 68 10.66 0.12 -0.21
N LYS A 69 9.64 -0.66 0.16
CA LYS A 69 9.79 -2.08 0.50
C LYS A 69 8.50 -2.84 0.24
N GLU A 70 8.65 -4.03 -0.32
CA GLU A 70 7.59 -5.03 -0.47
C GLU A 70 8.10 -6.37 0.04
N VAL A 71 7.29 -7.03 0.85
CA VAL A 71 7.43 -8.44 1.19
C VAL A 71 6.10 -9.11 0.85
N SER A 72 6.11 -10.06 -0.08
CA SER A 72 4.94 -10.81 -0.46
C SER A 72 5.23 -12.31 -0.46
N ARG A 73 4.40 -13.11 0.24
CA ARG A 73 4.59 -14.56 0.40
C ARG A 73 3.25 -15.26 0.54
N GLN A 74 3.22 -16.54 0.16
CA GLN A 74 2.13 -17.47 0.44
C GLN A 74 2.57 -18.48 1.48
N HIS A 75 1.60 -19.11 2.14
CA HIS A 75 1.78 -20.21 3.10
C HIS A 75 2.67 -19.85 4.30
N GLU A 76 2.68 -18.56 4.67
CA GLU A 76 3.43 -18.07 5.81
C GLU A 76 2.52 -17.85 7.01
N GLU A 77 2.96 -18.35 8.16
CA GLU A 77 2.29 -18.15 9.43
C GLU A 77 2.57 -16.74 9.99
N ILE A 78 1.77 -16.35 10.98
CA ILE A 78 1.86 -15.01 11.59
C ILE A 78 3.26 -14.67 12.13
N ASP A 79 4.04 -15.64 12.56
CA ASP A 79 5.38 -15.44 13.11
C ASP A 79 6.37 -14.96 12.04
N PHE A 80 6.21 -15.40 10.80
CA PHE A 80 6.97 -14.85 9.67
C PHE A 80 6.70 -13.33 9.54
N TRP A 81 5.44 -12.92 9.52
CA TRP A 81 5.05 -11.53 9.36
C TRP A 81 5.49 -10.66 10.55
N ILE A 82 5.46 -11.20 11.78
CA ILE A 82 6.01 -10.54 12.97
C ILE A 82 7.51 -10.29 12.79
N ASN A 83 8.26 -11.27 12.31
CA ASN A 83 9.70 -11.13 12.11
C ASN A 83 10.01 -10.11 11.01
N GLU A 84 9.30 -10.13 9.90
CA GLU A 84 9.46 -9.13 8.84
C GLU A 84 9.12 -7.71 9.35
N ALA A 85 8.04 -7.55 10.11
CA ALA A 85 7.68 -6.25 10.69
C ALA A 85 8.70 -5.76 11.74
N LYS A 86 9.37 -6.67 12.47
CA LYS A 86 10.49 -6.32 13.35
C LYS A 86 11.69 -5.80 12.55
N ARG A 87 12.06 -6.47 11.44
CA ARG A 87 13.12 -5.98 10.53
C ARG A 87 12.78 -4.61 9.97
N VAL A 88 11.52 -4.40 9.56
CA VAL A 88 11.05 -3.07 9.14
C VAL A 88 11.19 -2.04 10.26
N LYS A 89 10.87 -2.40 11.49
CA LYS A 89 11.04 -1.50 12.64
C LYS A 89 12.51 -1.17 12.93
N GLU A 90 13.42 -2.10 12.74
CA GLU A 90 14.87 -1.89 12.86
C GLU A 90 15.37 -0.93 11.76
N GLU A 91 14.89 -1.08 10.53
CA GLU A 91 15.33 -0.32 9.37
C GLU A 91 14.71 1.08 9.29
N TYR A 92 13.39 1.22 9.57
CA TYR A 92 12.63 2.45 9.39
C TYR A 92 12.14 3.09 10.69
N GLY A 93 12.49 2.53 11.85
CA GLY A 93 12.02 2.99 13.14
C GLY A 93 10.61 2.49 13.50
N ASN A 94 10.03 3.07 14.56
CA ASN A 94 8.73 2.66 15.09
C ASN A 94 7.57 3.19 14.22
N ILE A 95 7.44 2.70 12.99
CA ILE A 95 6.39 3.10 12.07
C ILE A 95 5.01 2.58 12.47
N SER A 96 3.94 3.18 11.94
CA SER A 96 2.58 2.65 12.08
C SER A 96 2.32 1.61 11.00
N PHE A 97 1.90 0.39 11.40
CA PHE A 97 1.43 -0.65 10.48
C PHE A 97 -0.09 -0.62 10.41
N TYR A 98 -0.66 -0.30 9.27
CA TYR A 98 -2.09 -0.37 8.98
C TYR A 98 -2.43 -1.77 8.48
N CYS A 99 -3.06 -2.57 9.33
CA CYS A 99 -3.26 -3.99 9.11
C CYS A 99 -4.71 -4.28 8.72
N ASP A 100 -4.90 -5.20 7.80
CA ASP A 100 -6.22 -5.76 7.51
C ASP A 100 -6.90 -6.24 8.80
N THR A 101 -8.20 -5.97 8.90
CA THR A 101 -9.02 -6.29 10.08
C THR A 101 -9.73 -7.64 10.00
N ALA A 102 -9.56 -8.39 8.90
CA ALA A 102 -10.14 -9.74 8.76
C ALA A 102 -9.58 -10.75 9.79
N ARG A 103 -8.37 -10.47 10.30
CA ARG A 103 -7.69 -11.26 11.32
C ARG A 103 -7.34 -10.40 12.55
N PRO A 104 -8.31 -10.02 13.40
CA PRO A 104 -8.06 -9.15 14.54
C PRO A 104 -7.06 -9.77 15.55
N GLU A 105 -6.99 -11.10 15.62
CA GLU A 105 -6.00 -11.82 16.42
C GLU A 105 -4.56 -11.58 15.92
N TYR A 106 -4.34 -11.40 14.64
CA TYR A 106 -3.02 -11.08 14.06
C TYR A 106 -2.61 -9.65 14.39
N VAL A 107 -3.55 -8.72 14.29
CA VAL A 107 -3.31 -7.33 14.75
C VAL A 107 -2.92 -7.30 16.23
N LYS A 108 -3.59 -8.10 17.07
CA LYS A 108 -3.25 -8.24 18.49
C LYS A 108 -1.86 -8.85 18.69
N LYS A 109 -1.49 -9.88 17.93
CA LYS A 109 -0.15 -10.48 17.98
C LYS A 109 0.94 -9.47 17.61
N PHE A 110 0.75 -8.63 16.60
CA PHE A 110 1.65 -7.54 16.27
C PHE A 110 1.85 -6.59 17.45
N LYS A 111 0.75 -6.11 18.07
CA LYS A 111 0.81 -5.24 19.25
C LYS A 111 1.56 -5.88 20.41
N ASN A 112 1.32 -7.16 20.68
CA ASN A 112 1.99 -7.92 21.73
C ASN A 112 3.51 -8.08 21.47
N ASN A 113 3.94 -7.95 20.22
CA ASN A 113 5.36 -7.93 19.82
C ASN A 113 5.93 -6.52 19.69
N ASN A 114 5.34 -5.52 20.37
CA ASN A 114 5.79 -4.12 20.37
C ASN A 114 5.84 -3.48 18.97
N LEU A 115 4.99 -3.93 18.03
CA LEU A 115 4.77 -3.33 16.74
C LEU A 115 3.57 -2.37 16.82
N ASN A 116 3.69 -1.17 16.26
CA ASN A 116 2.65 -0.15 16.32
C ASN A 116 1.55 -0.45 15.28
N ALA A 117 0.86 -1.59 15.45
CA ALA A 117 -0.21 -2.04 14.58
C ALA A 117 -1.51 -1.28 14.85
N LYS A 118 -2.19 -0.94 13.78
CA LYS A 118 -3.48 -0.22 13.75
C LYS A 118 -4.41 -0.91 12.78
N ASN A 119 -5.71 -0.86 13.07
CA ASN A 119 -6.70 -1.31 12.12
C ASN A 119 -6.68 -0.41 10.88
N ALA A 120 -6.60 -1.01 9.71
CA ALA A 120 -6.77 -0.31 8.44
C ALA A 120 -8.23 0.12 8.23
N ASP A 121 -8.42 1.25 7.58
CA ASP A 121 -9.70 1.59 6.97
C ASP A 121 -9.80 0.82 5.63
N LYS A 122 -10.76 -0.08 5.55
CA LYS A 122 -10.94 -1.00 4.41
C LYS A 122 -11.88 -0.47 3.33
N SER A 123 -12.29 0.79 3.40
CA SER A 123 -13.14 1.42 2.38
C SER A 123 -12.52 1.24 0.98
N VAL A 124 -13.19 0.46 0.13
CA VAL A 124 -12.61 0.07 -1.16
C VAL A 124 -12.55 1.27 -2.10
N LEU A 125 -13.68 1.85 -2.47
CA LEU A 125 -13.72 2.91 -3.48
C LEU A 125 -12.93 4.15 -3.07
N SER A 126 -13.13 4.66 -1.85
CA SER A 126 -12.41 5.82 -1.34
C SER A 126 -10.90 5.57 -1.20
N GLY A 127 -10.55 4.34 -0.80
CA GLY A 127 -9.15 3.94 -0.69
C GLY A 127 -8.46 3.84 -2.05
N VAL A 128 -9.14 3.22 -3.03
CA VAL A 128 -8.66 3.16 -4.42
C VAL A 128 -8.51 4.56 -5.01
N GLU A 129 -9.51 5.44 -4.80
CA GLU A 129 -9.45 6.82 -5.28
C GLU A 129 -8.27 7.60 -4.69
N SER A 130 -7.96 7.37 -3.41
CA SER A 130 -6.79 7.99 -2.75
C SER A 130 -5.48 7.60 -3.43
N VAL A 131 -5.27 6.32 -3.72
CA VAL A 131 -4.07 5.83 -4.41
C VAL A 131 -4.05 6.29 -5.88
N ALA A 132 -5.19 6.20 -6.59
CA ALA A 132 -5.32 6.65 -7.97
C ALA A 132 -5.01 8.15 -8.13
N SER A 133 -5.45 8.98 -7.16
CA SER A 133 -5.15 10.41 -7.13
C SER A 133 -3.65 10.68 -7.03
N LEU A 134 -2.91 9.89 -6.24
CA LEU A 134 -1.47 10.02 -6.13
C LEU A 134 -0.75 9.64 -7.44
N PHE A 135 -1.18 8.58 -8.12
CA PHE A 135 -0.66 8.27 -9.46
C PHE A 135 -0.98 9.39 -10.46
N LYS A 136 -2.23 9.81 -10.53
CA LYS A 136 -2.68 10.87 -11.44
C LYS A 136 -1.91 12.18 -11.28
N THR A 137 -1.49 12.50 -10.05
CA THR A 137 -0.76 13.73 -9.73
C THR A 137 0.75 13.55 -9.65
N ASN A 138 1.27 12.37 -10.05
CA ASN A 138 2.69 12.01 -9.99
C ASN A 138 3.31 12.18 -8.59
N ARG A 139 2.58 11.70 -7.56
CA ARG A 139 2.96 11.81 -6.16
C ARG A 139 3.09 10.44 -5.45
N LEU A 140 3.02 9.34 -6.18
CA LEU A 140 3.34 8.00 -5.70
C LEU A 140 4.40 7.39 -6.60
N PHE A 141 5.56 7.16 -6.05
CA PHE A 141 6.71 6.58 -6.70
C PHE A 141 7.00 5.18 -6.16
N ILE A 142 7.56 4.33 -6.98
CA ILE A 142 7.83 2.93 -6.69
C ILE A 142 9.33 2.68 -6.88
N LEU A 143 10.04 2.32 -5.81
CA LEU A 143 11.44 1.93 -5.92
C LEU A 143 11.51 0.58 -6.66
N GLU A 144 11.96 0.61 -7.90
CA GLU A 144 11.86 -0.53 -8.82
C GLU A 144 12.56 -1.79 -8.28
N SER A 145 13.68 -1.62 -7.57
CA SER A 145 14.44 -2.72 -6.96
C SER A 145 13.76 -3.34 -5.74
N ALA A 146 12.82 -2.63 -5.11
CA ALA A 146 12.16 -3.04 -3.87
C ALA A 146 10.88 -3.84 -4.09
N VAL A 147 10.40 -3.96 -5.34
CA VAL A 147 9.11 -4.56 -5.66
C VAL A 147 9.24 -5.72 -6.63
N SER A 148 8.40 -6.71 -6.41
CA SER A 148 8.32 -7.92 -7.25
C SER A 148 6.88 -8.16 -7.71
N ARG A 149 5.97 -8.42 -6.78
CA ARG A 149 4.57 -8.74 -7.06
C ARG A 149 3.78 -7.52 -7.50
N PHE A 150 4.07 -6.34 -6.97
CA PHE A 150 3.50 -5.07 -7.45
C PHE A 150 3.58 -4.95 -8.99
N LYS A 151 4.72 -5.35 -9.59
CA LYS A 151 4.95 -5.29 -11.04
C LYS A 151 3.93 -6.10 -11.86
N GLN A 152 3.32 -7.11 -11.25
CA GLN A 152 2.28 -7.93 -11.86
C GLN A 152 0.89 -7.38 -11.53
N GLU A 153 0.63 -7.11 -10.26
CA GLU A 153 -0.69 -6.70 -9.77
C GLU A 153 -1.15 -5.39 -10.39
N ILE A 154 -0.25 -4.40 -10.53
CA ILE A 154 -0.60 -3.07 -11.06
C ILE A 154 -1.28 -3.12 -12.45
N TYR A 155 -1.01 -4.15 -13.24
CA TYR A 155 -1.63 -4.34 -14.56
C TYR A 155 -2.81 -5.31 -14.55
N MET A 156 -2.92 -6.15 -13.52
CA MET A 156 -3.95 -7.19 -13.41
C MET A 156 -5.13 -6.76 -12.57
N TYR A 157 -5.00 -5.70 -11.80
CA TYR A 157 -6.05 -5.14 -10.95
C TYR A 157 -7.02 -4.33 -11.79
N VAL A 158 -8.21 -4.90 -12.03
CA VAL A 158 -9.20 -4.35 -12.97
C VAL A 158 -10.57 -4.20 -12.33
N TRP A 159 -11.38 -3.32 -12.89
CA TRP A 159 -12.75 -3.12 -12.48
C TRP A 159 -13.66 -4.26 -12.93
N ASN A 160 -14.57 -4.67 -12.06
CA ASN A 160 -15.70 -5.50 -12.43
C ASN A 160 -16.81 -4.61 -13.00
N ALA A 161 -17.05 -4.73 -14.31
CA ALA A 161 -18.03 -3.90 -15.01
C ALA A 161 -19.49 -4.08 -14.51
N LYS A 162 -19.79 -5.21 -13.80
CA LYS A 162 -21.12 -5.47 -13.26
C LYS A 162 -21.34 -4.85 -11.89
N THR A 163 -20.31 -4.88 -11.02
CA THR A 163 -20.43 -4.41 -9.64
C THR A 163 -19.91 -3.00 -9.44
N GLY A 164 -19.09 -2.48 -10.33
CA GLY A 164 -18.40 -1.20 -10.17
C GLY A 164 -17.30 -1.22 -9.09
N GLU A 165 -16.93 -2.40 -8.60
CA GLU A 165 -15.83 -2.58 -7.66
C GLU A 165 -14.65 -3.29 -8.33
N PRO A 166 -13.42 -3.15 -7.82
CA PRO A 166 -12.30 -3.94 -8.32
C PRO A 166 -12.53 -5.43 -8.15
N ILE A 167 -12.02 -6.22 -9.08
CA ILE A 167 -12.01 -7.68 -8.96
C ILE A 167 -10.99 -8.05 -7.88
N LYS A 168 -11.41 -8.86 -6.91
CA LYS A 168 -10.56 -9.35 -5.83
C LYS A 168 -9.70 -10.51 -6.31
N LEU A 169 -8.70 -10.17 -7.10
CA LEU A 169 -7.72 -11.10 -7.65
C LEU A 169 -6.45 -10.31 -7.99
N TYR A 170 -5.30 -10.79 -7.56
CA TYR A 170 -4.02 -10.10 -7.73
C TYR A 170 -4.02 -8.68 -7.14
N ASP A 171 -4.49 -8.53 -5.92
CA ASP A 171 -4.68 -7.25 -5.25
C ASP A 171 -3.96 -7.14 -3.89
N ASP A 172 -3.23 -8.18 -3.47
CA ASP A 172 -2.67 -8.31 -2.14
C ASP A 172 -1.71 -7.14 -1.78
N VAL A 173 -0.75 -6.84 -2.67
CA VAL A 173 0.19 -5.72 -2.48
C VAL A 173 -0.50 -4.38 -2.65
N LEU A 174 -1.42 -4.28 -3.62
CA LEU A 174 -2.18 -3.05 -3.87
C LEU A 174 -3.15 -2.74 -2.71
N ASP A 175 -3.74 -3.75 -2.08
CA ASP A 175 -4.56 -3.61 -0.89
C ASP A 175 -3.71 -3.16 0.31
N ALA A 176 -2.53 -3.74 0.51
CA ALA A 176 -1.60 -3.29 1.55
C ALA A 176 -1.18 -1.82 1.35
N ILE A 177 -0.89 -1.38 0.11
CA ILE A 177 -0.62 0.02 -0.22
C ILE A 177 -1.83 0.91 0.10
N ARG A 178 -3.01 0.50 -0.30
CA ARG A 178 -4.28 1.20 -0.04
C ARG A 178 -4.53 1.36 1.47
N TYR A 179 -4.33 0.29 2.24
CA TYR A 179 -4.47 0.32 3.70
C TYR A 179 -3.54 1.35 4.34
N ALA A 180 -2.28 1.38 3.94
CA ALA A 180 -1.31 2.34 4.46
C ALA A 180 -1.69 3.79 4.11
N ILE A 181 -1.88 4.09 2.83
CA ILE A 181 -2.11 5.44 2.33
C ILE A 181 -3.45 6.00 2.82
N TYR A 182 -4.53 5.25 2.65
CA TYR A 182 -5.87 5.74 2.98
C TYR A 182 -6.05 5.94 4.48
N SER A 183 -5.63 4.95 5.30
CA SER A 183 -5.76 5.05 6.76
C SER A 183 -4.93 6.19 7.36
N GLU A 184 -3.75 6.47 6.80
CA GLU A 184 -2.93 7.60 7.23
C GLU A 184 -3.57 8.93 6.84
N GLY A 185 -4.12 9.05 5.62
CA GLY A 185 -4.78 10.24 5.13
C GLY A 185 -6.03 10.61 5.94
N VAL A 186 -6.85 9.65 6.33
CA VAL A 186 -8.02 9.84 7.19
C VAL A 186 -7.61 10.39 8.56
N LYS A 187 -6.56 9.84 9.18
CA LYS A 187 -6.03 10.32 10.46
C LYS A 187 -5.53 11.76 10.41
N SER A 188 -4.84 12.12 9.34
CA SER A 188 -4.32 13.47 9.16
C SER A 188 -5.46 14.49 9.10
N LYS A 189 -6.54 14.19 8.37
CA LYS A 189 -7.74 15.03 8.31
C LYS A 189 -8.42 15.21 9.67
N VAL A 190 -8.52 14.15 10.47
CA VAL A 190 -9.12 14.21 11.82
C VAL A 190 -8.30 15.10 12.76
N LYS A 191 -6.96 14.99 12.73
CA LYS A 191 -6.07 15.83 13.54
C LYS A 191 -6.18 17.32 13.19
N VAL A 192 -6.31 17.68 11.92
CA VAL A 192 -6.50 19.07 11.48
C VAL A 192 -7.83 19.62 11.98
N LYS A 193 -8.92 18.87 11.85
CA LYS A 193 -10.24 19.29 12.37
C LYS A 193 -10.27 19.49 13.88
N SER A 194 -9.54 18.67 14.65
CA SER A 194 -9.47 18.82 16.12
C SER A 194 -8.70 20.07 16.54
N LYS A 195 -7.63 20.44 15.83
CA LYS A 195 -6.88 21.68 16.11
C LYS A 195 -7.65 22.94 15.74
N SER A 196 -8.48 22.93 14.69
CA SER A 196 -9.29 24.10 14.31
C SER A 196 -10.42 24.40 15.29
N LYS A 197 -10.87 23.42 16.10
CA LYS A 197 -11.87 23.64 17.16
C LYS A 197 -11.32 24.26 18.43
N ILE A 198 -9.99 24.29 18.61
CA ILE A 198 -9.32 24.84 19.80
C ILE A 198 -8.92 26.32 19.61
N GLY A 199 -9.03 26.84 18.40
CA GLY A 199 -8.62 28.21 18.05
C GLY A 199 -9.70 29.29 18.09
N LEU A 200 -10.85 29.04 18.72
CA LEU A 200 -11.91 30.05 18.92
C LEU A 200 -12.24 30.18 20.39
N ARG A 201 -11.42 30.92 21.09
CA ARG A 201 -11.77 31.73 22.27
C ARG A 201 -10.92 32.99 22.28
#